data_83dfba25b257de086c0d42a000703536
#
_entry.id   83dfba25b257de086c0d42a000703536
#
_cell.length_a   1.000
_cell.length_b   1.000
_cell.length_c   1.000
_cell.angle_alpha   90.00
_cell.angle_beta   90.00
_cell.angle_gamma   90.00
#
_symmetry.space_group_name_H-M   'P 1'
#
loop_
_entity.id
_entity.type
_entity.pdbx_description
1 polymer ?
#
loop_
_entity_poly.entity_id
_entity_poly.type
_entity_poly.pdbx_seq_one_letter_code
_entity_poly.pdbx_strand_id
1 'polypeptide(L)'
;MIDINEIGATAFVIASIRALEPEKPRPLFDDPYAPWFSNDRARTAARQLDAAFPPSTTMVRFRTRYFNRFVERGIEDGARQVVLLGGGFDMRAHHYRDAGAAFFEVDQKAVLEFKRHILSDNGVEQPPSLFANYLEADVPGGLADLGFDPAAPTLMVWEGNTMYLPPESIMPFLNRLASAMPSLRIAFDYFSVDLQSREFDTDEDLKRLEGVERAMNASFPTGFPDLTVFEREAPFGVAESGTFAELAEEYGLGEMVAEYPDDWRETLKMYRYCVLERR
;
A
#
# COMPACT_ATOMS: atom_id res chain seq x y z
N MET A 1 17.09 -19.49 -10.15
CA MET A 1 16.54 -19.71 -8.79
C MET A 1 16.28 -18.31 -8.26
N ILE A 2 15.02 -17.99 -7.96
CA ILE A 2 14.64 -16.66 -7.47
C ILE A 2 15.18 -16.54 -6.06
N ASP A 3 15.91 -15.47 -5.75
CA ASP A 3 16.41 -15.23 -4.39
C ASP A 3 15.28 -14.63 -3.54
N ILE A 4 14.64 -15.47 -2.72
CA ILE A 4 13.56 -15.08 -1.82
C ILE A 4 14.04 -14.05 -0.78
N ASN A 5 15.34 -13.94 -0.54
CA ASN A 5 15.89 -12.93 0.38
C ASN A 5 15.83 -11.51 -0.20
N GLU A 6 15.75 -11.36 -1.52
CA GLU A 6 15.49 -10.06 -2.18
C GLU A 6 14.02 -9.60 -2.05
N ILE A 7 13.12 -10.54 -1.70
CA ILE A 7 11.72 -10.23 -1.42
C ILE A 7 11.60 -9.98 0.08
N GLY A 8 11.24 -8.77 0.46
CA GLY A 8 11.11 -8.41 1.87
C GLY A 8 10.18 -9.37 2.63
N ALA A 9 10.62 -9.86 3.79
CA ALA A 9 9.81 -10.76 4.65
C ALA A 9 8.43 -10.17 4.96
N THR A 10 8.31 -8.86 4.97
CA THR A 10 7.09 -8.09 5.19
C THR A 10 6.01 -8.43 4.17
N ALA A 11 6.33 -8.63 2.89
CA ALA A 11 5.36 -8.96 1.85
C ALA A 11 4.62 -10.27 2.16
N PHE A 12 5.34 -11.29 2.67
CA PHE A 12 4.75 -12.57 3.07
C PHE A 12 3.87 -12.46 4.32
N VAL A 13 4.27 -11.62 5.28
CA VAL A 13 3.48 -11.35 6.50
C VAL A 13 2.19 -10.63 6.14
N ILE A 14 2.25 -9.61 5.29
CA ILE A 14 1.08 -8.88 4.80
C ILE A 14 0.13 -9.81 4.03
N ALA A 15 0.65 -10.64 3.11
CA ALA A 15 -0.16 -11.65 2.43
C ALA A 15 -0.82 -12.63 3.42
N SER A 16 -0.08 -13.04 4.48
CA SER A 16 -0.62 -13.92 5.51
C SER A 16 -1.72 -13.27 6.35
N ILE A 17 -1.60 -11.97 6.67
CA ILE A 17 -2.66 -11.22 7.35
C ILE A 17 -3.92 -11.19 6.46
N ARG A 18 -3.79 -10.90 5.17
CA ARG A 18 -4.92 -10.92 4.23
C ARG A 18 -5.54 -12.31 4.09
N ALA A 19 -4.71 -13.36 4.05
CA ALA A 19 -5.18 -14.73 4.00
C ALA A 19 -5.96 -15.17 5.26
N LEU A 20 -5.71 -14.53 6.40
CA LEU A 20 -6.40 -14.78 7.67
C LEU A 20 -7.67 -13.91 7.85
N GLU A 21 -7.97 -13.01 6.93
CA GLU A 21 -9.15 -12.13 7.04
C GLU A 21 -10.47 -12.89 7.15
N PRO A 22 -10.73 -13.96 6.40
CA PRO A 22 -11.96 -14.75 6.56
C PRO A 22 -12.15 -15.41 7.93
N GLU A 23 -11.07 -15.57 8.72
CA GLU A 23 -11.12 -16.12 10.08
C GLU A 23 -11.53 -15.07 11.13
N LYS A 24 -11.56 -13.78 10.77
CA LYS A 24 -11.92 -12.70 11.70
C LYS A 24 -13.43 -12.70 11.96
N PRO A 25 -13.88 -12.32 13.18
CA PRO A 25 -15.31 -12.26 13.53
C PRO A 25 -16.12 -11.35 12.60
N ARG A 26 -15.49 -10.33 12.03
CA ARG A 26 -16.07 -9.40 11.04
C ARG A 26 -15.07 -9.19 9.92
N PRO A 27 -15.10 -10.03 8.88
CA PRO A 27 -14.26 -9.85 7.71
C PRO A 27 -14.62 -8.56 6.95
N LEU A 28 -13.62 -7.84 6.47
CA LEU A 28 -13.78 -6.58 5.72
C LEU A 28 -13.66 -6.79 4.21
N PHE A 29 -13.01 -7.86 3.79
CA PHE A 29 -12.79 -8.21 2.38
C PHE A 29 -12.56 -9.71 2.24
N ASP A 30 -12.61 -10.18 1.01
CA ASP A 30 -12.15 -11.50 0.62
C ASP A 30 -10.95 -11.35 -0.33
N ASP A 31 -9.88 -12.10 -0.06
CA ASP A 31 -8.70 -12.19 -0.93
C ASP A 31 -8.36 -13.67 -1.16
N PRO A 32 -8.99 -14.31 -2.14
CA PRO A 32 -8.80 -15.73 -2.40
C PRO A 32 -7.40 -16.07 -2.91
N TYR A 33 -6.62 -15.06 -3.31
CA TYR A 33 -5.26 -15.22 -3.82
C TYR A 33 -4.19 -15.11 -2.73
N ALA A 34 -4.45 -14.40 -1.64
CA ALA A 34 -3.49 -14.19 -0.56
C ALA A 34 -2.89 -15.49 -0.01
N PRO A 35 -3.63 -16.61 0.11
CA PRO A 35 -3.09 -17.90 0.54
C PRO A 35 -1.94 -18.42 -0.33
N TRP A 36 -1.87 -18.09 -1.62
CA TRP A 36 -0.82 -18.51 -2.53
C TRP A 36 0.56 -17.92 -2.17
N PHE A 37 0.56 -16.74 -1.56
CA PHE A 37 1.74 -16.02 -1.12
C PHE A 37 2.01 -16.18 0.37
N SER A 38 1.26 -17.03 1.04
CA SER A 38 1.34 -17.28 2.48
C SER A 38 1.92 -18.68 2.73
N ASN A 39 2.77 -18.77 3.75
CA ASN A 39 3.31 -20.04 4.23
C ASN A 39 3.16 -20.14 5.75
N ASP A 40 3.40 -21.32 6.32
CA ASP A 40 3.19 -21.57 7.75
C ASP A 40 4.04 -20.66 8.64
N ARG A 41 5.27 -20.33 8.24
CA ARG A 41 6.15 -19.42 8.96
C ARG A 41 5.57 -18.00 8.96
N ALA A 42 5.15 -17.51 7.80
CA ALA A 42 4.57 -16.18 7.67
C ALA A 42 3.21 -16.08 8.38
N ARG A 43 2.37 -17.11 8.33
CA ARG A 43 1.11 -17.20 9.11
C ARG A 43 1.36 -17.18 10.62
N THR A 44 2.37 -17.93 11.08
CA THR A 44 2.77 -17.90 12.49
C THR A 44 3.23 -16.52 12.90
N ALA A 45 4.07 -15.87 12.10
CA ALA A 45 4.52 -14.49 12.36
C ALA A 45 3.35 -13.49 12.36
N ALA A 46 2.39 -13.61 11.45
CA ALA A 46 1.18 -12.77 11.41
C ALA A 46 0.32 -12.94 12.68
N ARG A 47 0.12 -14.17 13.15
CA ARG A 47 -0.62 -14.45 14.40
C ARG A 47 0.13 -13.93 15.65
N GLN A 48 1.46 -14.07 15.68
CA GLN A 48 2.28 -13.52 16.77
C GLN A 48 2.23 -11.99 16.79
N LEU A 49 2.27 -11.37 15.62
CA LEU A 49 2.13 -9.92 15.50
C LEU A 49 0.75 -9.44 15.95
N ASP A 50 -0.32 -10.13 15.54
CA ASP A 50 -1.70 -9.84 15.98
C ASP A 50 -1.85 -9.95 17.50
N ALA A 51 -1.22 -10.95 18.12
CA ALA A 51 -1.27 -11.15 19.55
C ALA A 51 -0.43 -10.11 20.34
N ALA A 52 0.72 -9.70 19.80
CA ALA A 52 1.64 -8.77 20.46
C ALA A 52 1.28 -7.31 20.24
N PHE A 53 0.78 -6.96 19.04
CA PHE A 53 0.42 -5.60 18.67
C PHE A 53 -0.73 -5.61 17.64
N PRO A 54 -1.98 -5.86 18.08
CA PRO A 54 -3.16 -5.90 17.22
C PRO A 54 -3.33 -4.73 16.26
N PRO A 55 -2.94 -3.48 16.58
CA PRO A 55 -3.03 -2.37 15.62
C PRO A 55 -2.33 -2.62 14.29
N SER A 56 -1.22 -3.37 14.28
CA SER A 56 -0.48 -3.64 13.04
C SER A 56 -1.29 -4.47 12.04
N THR A 57 -2.01 -5.49 12.52
CA THR A 57 -2.88 -6.30 11.65
C THR A 57 -4.16 -5.56 11.30
N THR A 58 -4.72 -4.80 12.25
CA THR A 58 -5.87 -3.91 12.03
C THR A 58 -5.58 -2.87 10.95
N MET A 59 -4.41 -2.22 10.97
CA MET A 59 -3.98 -1.28 9.92
C MET A 59 -3.94 -1.95 8.54
N VAL A 60 -3.39 -3.15 8.42
CA VAL A 60 -3.37 -3.89 7.14
C VAL A 60 -4.79 -4.18 6.65
N ARG A 61 -5.70 -4.60 7.53
CA ARG A 61 -7.10 -4.87 7.20
C ARG A 61 -7.82 -3.62 6.69
N PHE A 62 -7.71 -2.51 7.43
CA PHE A 62 -8.34 -1.24 7.05
C PHE A 62 -7.75 -0.69 5.75
N ARG A 63 -6.44 -0.76 5.62
CA ARG A 63 -5.70 -0.37 4.43
C ARG A 63 -6.18 -1.15 3.19
N THR A 64 -6.19 -2.48 3.26
CA THR A 64 -6.64 -3.32 2.15
C THR A 64 -8.07 -2.98 1.75
N ARG A 65 -9.01 -2.85 2.72
CA ARG A 65 -10.40 -2.48 2.43
C ARG A 65 -10.52 -1.08 1.82
N TYR A 66 -9.74 -0.11 2.33
CA TYR A 66 -9.74 1.24 1.81
C TYR A 66 -9.30 1.30 0.34
N PHE A 67 -8.17 0.68 0.00
CA PHE A 67 -7.66 0.69 -1.37
C PHE A 67 -8.54 -0.13 -2.32
N ASN A 68 -9.19 -1.19 -1.86
CA ASN A 68 -10.20 -1.89 -2.64
C ASN A 68 -11.33 -0.93 -3.02
N ARG A 69 -11.87 -0.19 -2.04
CA ARG A 69 -12.92 0.80 -2.28
C ARG A 69 -12.47 1.95 -3.18
N PHE A 70 -11.23 2.41 -3.05
CA PHE A 70 -10.68 3.42 -3.95
C PHE A 70 -10.68 2.95 -5.41
N VAL A 71 -10.28 1.71 -5.67
CA VAL A 71 -10.31 1.12 -7.01
C VAL A 71 -11.75 0.93 -7.50
N GLU A 72 -12.62 0.35 -6.68
CA GLU A 72 -14.04 0.12 -6.99
C GLU A 72 -14.70 1.41 -7.45
N ARG A 73 -14.69 2.45 -6.58
CA ARG A 73 -15.30 3.75 -6.86
C ARG A 73 -14.65 4.46 -8.05
N GLY A 74 -13.33 4.43 -8.12
CA GLY A 74 -12.65 5.12 -9.21
C GLY A 74 -12.95 4.53 -10.59
N ILE A 75 -13.15 3.20 -10.69
CA ILE A 75 -13.61 2.56 -11.94
C ILE A 75 -15.06 2.95 -12.24
N GLU A 76 -15.95 2.96 -11.25
CA GLU A 76 -17.33 3.45 -11.38
C GLU A 76 -17.38 4.91 -11.84
N ASP A 77 -16.48 5.76 -11.33
CA ASP A 77 -16.32 7.17 -11.71
C ASP A 77 -15.68 7.38 -13.09
N GLY A 78 -15.29 6.30 -13.76
CA GLY A 78 -14.83 6.35 -15.16
C GLY A 78 -13.34 6.17 -15.37
N ALA A 79 -12.56 5.78 -14.37
CA ALA A 79 -11.18 5.36 -14.59
C ALA A 79 -11.12 4.17 -15.55
N ARG A 80 -10.14 4.18 -16.44
CA ARG A 80 -9.95 3.13 -17.46
C ARG A 80 -8.71 2.30 -17.25
N GLN A 81 -7.83 2.78 -16.39
CA GLN A 81 -6.55 2.13 -16.08
C GLN A 81 -6.28 2.21 -14.58
N VAL A 82 -5.70 1.14 -14.05
CA VAL A 82 -5.25 1.04 -12.66
C VAL A 82 -3.79 0.59 -12.66
N VAL A 83 -2.92 1.34 -12.00
CA VAL A 83 -1.51 0.99 -11.81
C VAL A 83 -1.30 0.60 -10.35
N LEU A 84 -0.80 -0.62 -10.12
CA LEU A 84 -0.37 -1.11 -8.81
C LEU A 84 1.13 -0.84 -8.67
N LEU A 85 1.49 0.17 -7.90
CA LEU A 85 2.86 0.67 -7.78
C LEU A 85 3.54 0.10 -6.53
N GLY A 86 4.62 -0.67 -6.71
CA GLY A 86 5.27 -1.38 -5.61
C GLY A 86 4.31 -2.33 -4.90
N GLY A 87 3.40 -2.96 -5.64
CA GLY A 87 2.27 -3.70 -5.10
C GLY A 87 2.63 -5.04 -4.47
N GLY A 88 3.86 -5.53 -4.63
CA GLY A 88 4.26 -6.83 -4.08
C GLY A 88 3.33 -7.95 -4.55
N PHE A 89 2.62 -8.55 -3.61
CA PHE A 89 1.65 -9.63 -3.87
C PHE A 89 0.20 -9.13 -3.96
N ASP A 90 0.01 -7.90 -4.42
CA ASP A 90 -1.32 -7.36 -4.70
C ASP A 90 -1.98 -8.10 -5.86
N MET A 91 -3.21 -8.58 -5.66
CA MET A 91 -3.97 -9.36 -6.63
C MET A 91 -5.21 -8.61 -7.15
N ARG A 92 -5.30 -7.29 -6.95
CA ARG A 92 -6.43 -6.47 -7.43
C ARG A 92 -6.62 -6.57 -8.93
N ALA A 93 -5.54 -6.70 -9.71
CA ALA A 93 -5.60 -6.93 -11.15
C ALA A 93 -6.45 -8.16 -11.54
N HIS A 94 -6.42 -9.21 -10.71
CA HIS A 94 -7.20 -10.43 -10.94
C HIS A 94 -8.58 -10.34 -10.29
N HIS A 95 -8.65 -9.72 -9.12
CA HIS A 95 -9.90 -9.56 -8.40
C HIS A 95 -10.89 -8.68 -9.18
N TYR A 96 -10.40 -7.63 -9.82
CA TYR A 96 -11.19 -6.66 -10.59
C TYR A 96 -11.05 -6.79 -12.11
N ARG A 97 -10.58 -7.93 -12.62
CA ARG A 97 -10.32 -8.14 -14.07
C ARG A 97 -11.52 -7.86 -14.96
N ASP A 98 -12.74 -8.08 -14.45
CA ASP A 98 -14.00 -7.90 -15.18
C ASP A 98 -14.66 -6.53 -14.89
N ALA A 99 -14.00 -5.64 -14.17
CA ALA A 99 -14.55 -4.34 -13.76
C ALA A 99 -14.48 -3.24 -14.85
N GLY A 100 -13.92 -3.54 -16.03
CA GLY A 100 -13.90 -2.62 -17.17
C GLY A 100 -12.71 -1.64 -17.19
N ALA A 101 -11.68 -1.87 -16.38
CA ALA A 101 -10.41 -1.15 -16.40
C ALA A 101 -9.24 -2.10 -16.69
N ALA A 102 -8.22 -1.60 -17.40
CA ALA A 102 -6.96 -2.32 -17.60
C ALA A 102 -6.06 -2.14 -16.37
N PHE A 103 -5.43 -3.23 -15.93
CA PHE A 103 -4.51 -3.20 -14.79
C PHE A 103 -3.07 -3.37 -15.24
N PHE A 104 -2.17 -2.62 -14.59
CA PHE A 104 -0.74 -2.65 -14.81
C PHE A 104 -0.02 -2.74 -13.46
N GLU A 105 1.14 -3.39 -13.45
CA GLU A 105 1.96 -3.51 -12.25
C GLU A 105 3.34 -2.90 -12.48
N VAL A 106 3.88 -2.27 -11.44
CA VAL A 106 5.26 -1.79 -11.43
C VAL A 106 5.90 -2.20 -10.12
N ASP A 107 6.94 -3.02 -10.18
CA ASP A 107 7.70 -3.43 -9.00
C ASP A 107 9.10 -3.91 -9.39
N GLN A 108 9.93 -4.17 -8.39
CA GLN A 108 11.25 -4.72 -8.58
C GLN A 108 11.20 -6.10 -9.23
N LYS A 109 12.23 -6.41 -10.01
CA LYS A 109 12.32 -7.63 -10.80
C LYS A 109 12.12 -8.90 -9.95
N ALA A 110 12.80 -8.99 -8.81
CA ALA A 110 12.71 -10.18 -7.94
C ALA A 110 11.27 -10.44 -7.46
N VAL A 111 10.54 -9.38 -7.10
CA VAL A 111 9.15 -9.45 -6.63
C VAL A 111 8.23 -9.95 -7.74
N LEU A 112 8.28 -9.31 -8.92
CA LEU A 112 7.40 -9.67 -10.05
C LEU A 112 7.74 -11.04 -10.64
N GLU A 113 9.01 -11.45 -10.69
CA GLU A 113 9.39 -12.80 -11.13
C GLU A 113 8.88 -13.88 -10.15
N PHE A 114 8.97 -13.63 -8.85
CA PHE A 114 8.41 -14.53 -7.85
C PHE A 114 6.89 -14.62 -7.99
N LYS A 115 6.20 -13.47 -8.07
CA LYS A 115 4.75 -13.40 -8.28
C LYS A 115 4.34 -14.18 -9.53
N ARG A 116 5.03 -13.97 -10.65
CA ARG A 116 4.79 -14.66 -11.92
C ARG A 116 4.90 -16.19 -11.77
N HIS A 117 5.90 -16.66 -11.02
CA HIS A 117 6.07 -18.08 -10.75
C HIS A 117 4.86 -18.66 -10.00
N ILE A 118 4.45 -18.01 -8.91
CA ILE A 118 3.28 -18.42 -8.12
C ILE A 118 1.99 -18.38 -8.97
N LEU A 119 1.81 -17.35 -9.79
CA LEU A 119 0.63 -17.28 -10.69
C LEU A 119 0.63 -18.40 -11.71
N SER A 120 1.78 -18.68 -12.34
CA SER A 120 1.92 -19.79 -13.30
C SER A 120 1.61 -21.15 -12.67
N ASP A 121 2.08 -21.41 -11.45
CA ASP A 121 1.79 -22.65 -10.72
C ASP A 121 0.30 -22.84 -10.42
N ASN A 122 -0.46 -21.74 -10.36
CA ASN A 122 -1.90 -21.72 -10.16
C ASN A 122 -2.70 -21.54 -11.46
N GLY A 123 -2.04 -21.58 -12.64
CA GLY A 123 -2.70 -21.47 -13.94
C GLY A 123 -3.27 -20.09 -14.23
N VAL A 124 -2.69 -19.03 -13.63
CA VAL A 124 -3.12 -17.65 -13.76
C VAL A 124 -2.04 -16.84 -14.46
N GLU A 125 -2.42 -16.00 -15.41
CA GLU A 125 -1.51 -15.15 -16.16
C GLU A 125 -1.22 -13.85 -15.38
N GLN A 126 0.03 -13.40 -15.40
CA GLN A 126 0.43 -12.12 -14.81
C GLN A 126 -0.10 -10.96 -15.67
N PRO A 127 -0.64 -9.87 -15.06
CA PRO A 127 -0.99 -8.68 -15.81
C PRO A 127 0.25 -8.00 -16.42
N PRO A 128 0.07 -7.08 -17.40
CA PRO A 128 1.16 -6.27 -17.92
C PRO A 128 1.97 -5.64 -16.80
N SER A 129 3.28 -5.94 -16.73
CA SER A 129 4.12 -5.60 -15.58
C SER A 129 5.43 -4.98 -16.02
N LEU A 130 5.76 -3.82 -15.47
CA LEU A 130 7.04 -3.13 -15.63
C LEU A 130 7.99 -3.52 -14.51
N PHE A 131 9.08 -4.18 -14.85
CA PHE A 131 10.13 -4.64 -13.92
C PHE A 131 11.14 -3.51 -13.70
N ALA A 132 10.91 -2.68 -12.71
CA ALA A 132 11.74 -1.49 -12.50
C ALA A 132 11.75 -1.02 -11.04
N ASN A 133 12.81 -0.29 -10.66
CA ASN A 133 12.74 0.66 -9.56
C ASN A 133 11.95 1.88 -10.04
N TYR A 134 10.71 2.02 -9.62
CA TYR A 134 9.81 3.09 -10.09
C TYR A 134 10.28 4.50 -9.72
N LEU A 135 11.11 4.64 -8.68
CA LEU A 135 11.69 5.95 -8.32
C LEU A 135 12.69 6.47 -9.36
N GLU A 136 13.30 5.58 -10.14
CA GLU A 136 14.35 5.90 -11.12
C GLU A 136 13.84 5.79 -12.57
N ALA A 137 12.90 4.87 -12.81
CA ALA A 137 12.40 4.56 -14.15
C ALA A 137 11.45 5.63 -14.69
N ASP A 138 11.36 5.69 -16.01
CA ASP A 138 10.26 6.33 -16.73
C ASP A 138 9.03 5.39 -16.69
N VAL A 139 8.25 5.48 -15.60
CA VAL A 139 7.09 4.60 -15.40
C VAL A 139 6.04 4.79 -16.49
N PRO A 140 5.60 6.01 -16.85
CA PRO A 140 4.61 6.19 -17.92
C PRO A 140 5.08 5.65 -19.28
N GLY A 141 6.35 5.91 -19.65
CA GLY A 141 6.92 5.42 -20.91
C GLY A 141 7.04 3.90 -20.93
N GLY A 142 7.59 3.31 -19.86
CA GLY A 142 7.72 1.85 -19.77
C GLY A 142 6.37 1.11 -19.74
N LEU A 143 5.34 1.70 -19.16
CA LEU A 143 3.98 1.15 -19.20
C LEU A 143 3.33 1.34 -20.58
N ALA A 144 3.62 2.42 -21.30
CA ALA A 144 3.10 2.65 -22.65
C ALA A 144 3.53 1.55 -23.61
N ASP A 145 4.75 1.01 -23.47
CA ASP A 145 5.23 -0.14 -24.23
C ASP A 145 4.41 -1.42 -23.97
N LEU A 146 3.66 -1.44 -22.85
CA LEU A 146 2.79 -2.55 -22.43
C LEU A 146 1.30 -2.28 -22.74
N GLY A 147 0.99 -1.20 -23.46
CA GLY A 147 -0.38 -0.84 -23.84
C GLY A 147 -1.08 0.16 -22.90
N PHE A 148 -0.37 0.76 -21.97
CA PHE A 148 -0.88 1.85 -21.14
C PHE A 148 -0.99 3.14 -21.95
N ASP A 149 -2.08 3.88 -21.75
CA ASP A 149 -2.28 5.22 -22.33
C ASP A 149 -2.08 6.30 -21.24
N PRO A 150 -0.97 7.05 -21.25
CA PRO A 150 -0.73 8.08 -20.23
C PRO A 150 -1.79 9.19 -20.19
N ALA A 151 -2.56 9.39 -21.28
CA ALA A 151 -3.61 10.41 -21.35
C ALA A 151 -4.96 9.95 -20.76
N ALA A 152 -5.16 8.65 -20.62
CA ALA A 152 -6.42 8.11 -20.12
C ALA A 152 -6.59 8.30 -18.59
N PRO A 153 -7.85 8.41 -18.10
CA PRO A 153 -8.13 8.48 -16.66
C PRO A 153 -7.55 7.26 -15.92
N THR A 154 -6.61 7.53 -15.03
CA THR A 154 -5.82 6.50 -14.34
C THR A 154 -5.91 6.63 -12.83
N LEU A 155 -6.10 5.49 -12.17
CA LEU A 155 -5.88 5.33 -10.73
C LEU A 155 -4.50 4.71 -10.50
N MET A 156 -3.80 5.22 -9.50
CA MET A 156 -2.55 4.61 -9.02
C MET A 156 -2.71 4.24 -7.55
N VAL A 157 -2.49 2.97 -7.24
CA VAL A 157 -2.46 2.45 -5.87
C VAL A 157 -0.99 2.33 -5.44
N TRP A 158 -0.63 3.08 -4.42
CA TRP A 158 0.73 3.12 -3.86
C TRP A 158 0.68 2.70 -2.39
N GLU A 159 0.26 1.47 -2.15
CA GLU A 159 -0.04 0.92 -0.84
C GLU A 159 1.19 0.38 -0.13
N GLY A 160 1.42 0.81 1.12
CA GLY A 160 2.44 0.25 2.00
C GLY A 160 3.88 0.55 1.57
N ASN A 161 4.12 1.68 0.91
CA ASN A 161 5.40 2.00 0.31
C ASN A 161 6.04 3.29 0.83
N THR A 162 5.27 4.38 0.96
CA THR A 162 5.82 5.73 1.16
C THR A 162 6.72 5.85 2.38
N MET A 163 6.40 5.15 3.46
CA MET A 163 7.16 5.17 4.70
C MET A 163 8.57 4.57 4.59
N TYR A 164 8.82 3.74 3.59
CA TYR A 164 10.12 3.09 3.36
C TYR A 164 11.03 3.85 2.40
N LEU A 165 10.53 4.89 1.75
CA LEU A 165 11.24 5.60 0.69
C LEU A 165 12.08 6.75 1.24
N PRO A 166 13.21 7.09 0.60
CA PRO A 166 13.93 8.31 0.92
C PRO A 166 13.01 9.53 0.69
N PRO A 167 12.88 10.45 1.69
CA PRO A 167 11.96 11.59 1.59
C PRO A 167 12.19 12.44 0.35
N GLU A 168 13.45 12.64 -0.02
CA GLU A 168 13.87 13.43 -1.17
C GLU A 168 13.48 12.84 -2.53
N SER A 169 13.12 11.56 -2.57
CA SER A 169 12.75 10.87 -3.81
C SER A 169 11.28 11.07 -4.21
N ILE A 170 10.41 11.38 -3.26
CA ILE A 170 8.96 11.34 -3.44
C ILE A 170 8.47 12.48 -4.34
N MET A 171 8.85 13.73 -4.05
CA MET A 171 8.38 14.88 -4.84
C MET A 171 8.90 14.85 -6.29
N PRO A 172 10.19 14.54 -6.58
CA PRO A 172 10.65 14.33 -7.95
C PRO A 172 9.89 13.24 -8.69
N PHE A 173 9.57 12.12 -8.02
CA PHE A 173 8.78 11.04 -8.61
C PHE A 173 7.36 11.50 -8.97
N LEU A 174 6.64 12.14 -8.04
CA LEU A 174 5.30 12.68 -8.27
C LEU A 174 5.28 13.71 -9.42
N ASN A 175 6.29 14.58 -9.49
CA ASN A 175 6.41 15.56 -10.57
C ASN A 175 6.60 14.90 -11.95
N ARG A 176 7.37 13.80 -12.04
CA ARG A 176 7.49 13.05 -13.29
C ARG A 176 6.16 12.43 -13.72
N LEU A 177 5.43 11.80 -12.80
CA LEU A 177 4.10 11.24 -13.07
C LEU A 177 3.13 12.32 -13.56
N ALA A 178 3.06 13.43 -12.83
CA ALA A 178 2.16 14.54 -13.17
C ALA A 178 2.46 15.18 -14.53
N SER A 179 3.72 15.18 -14.95
CA SER A 179 4.12 15.73 -16.26
C SER A 179 3.65 14.88 -17.42
N ALA A 180 3.51 13.57 -17.21
CA ALA A 180 3.13 12.62 -18.27
C ALA A 180 1.65 12.21 -18.22
N MET A 181 1.00 12.33 -17.05
CA MET A 181 -0.33 11.78 -16.79
C MET A 181 -1.29 12.88 -16.34
N PRO A 182 -2.01 13.55 -17.27
CA PRO A 182 -2.86 14.70 -16.94
C PRO A 182 -4.12 14.34 -16.16
N SER A 183 -4.54 13.07 -16.18
CA SER A 183 -5.77 12.59 -15.54
C SER A 183 -5.44 11.47 -14.53
N LEU A 184 -4.58 11.81 -13.54
CA LEU A 184 -4.06 10.87 -12.55
C LEU A 184 -4.63 11.16 -11.16
N ARG A 185 -5.12 10.09 -10.51
CA ARG A 185 -5.42 10.05 -9.07
C ARG A 185 -4.53 8.99 -8.42
N ILE A 186 -3.84 9.38 -7.34
CA ILE A 186 -2.92 8.49 -6.60
C ILE A 186 -3.45 8.34 -5.18
N ALA A 187 -3.68 7.11 -4.75
CA ALA A 187 -3.97 6.79 -3.35
C ALA A 187 -2.75 6.14 -2.69
N PHE A 188 -2.37 6.62 -1.52
CA PHE A 188 -1.27 6.07 -0.72
C PHE A 188 -1.57 6.17 0.78
N ASP A 189 -0.84 5.39 1.56
CA ASP A 189 -0.83 5.43 3.02
C ASP A 189 0.51 5.99 3.53
N TYR A 190 0.46 6.63 4.71
CA TYR A 190 1.61 7.33 5.26
C TYR A 190 1.50 7.51 6.78
N PHE A 191 2.60 7.84 7.44
CA PHE A 191 2.62 8.33 8.82
C PHE A 191 2.53 9.86 8.84
N SER A 192 1.68 10.41 9.72
CA SER A 192 1.46 11.86 9.87
C SER A 192 2.45 12.55 10.82
N VAL A 193 3.55 11.90 11.14
CA VAL A 193 4.63 12.41 11.98
C VAL A 193 5.89 12.60 11.15
N ASP A 194 6.75 13.52 11.57
CA ASP A 194 8.06 13.68 10.95
C ASP A 194 9.01 12.56 11.39
N LEU A 195 9.02 11.48 10.61
CA LEU A 195 9.91 10.34 10.85
C LEU A 195 11.38 10.64 10.51
N GLN A 196 11.64 11.67 9.68
CA GLN A 196 12.99 12.04 9.29
C GLN A 196 13.74 12.72 10.44
N SER A 197 13.10 13.60 11.18
CA SER A 197 13.71 14.31 12.30
C SER A 197 14.00 13.40 13.49
N ARG A 198 13.27 12.28 13.61
CA ARG A 198 13.28 11.42 14.81
C ARG A 198 13.00 12.18 16.11
N GLU A 199 12.38 13.34 16.00
CA GLU A 199 11.93 14.15 17.14
C GLU A 199 10.52 13.68 17.54
N PHE A 200 10.42 13.00 18.67
CA PHE A 200 9.16 12.53 19.24
C PHE A 200 8.92 13.24 20.59
N ASP A 201 7.66 13.35 20.97
CA ASP A 201 7.27 13.97 22.23
C ASP A 201 7.85 13.24 23.46
N THR A 202 8.12 11.94 23.32
CA THR A 202 8.72 11.12 24.38
C THR A 202 9.79 10.16 23.85
N ASP A 203 10.78 9.83 24.68
CA ASP A 203 11.77 8.77 24.41
C ASP A 203 11.11 7.39 24.22
N GLU A 204 9.92 7.21 24.80
CA GLU A 204 9.18 5.94 24.71
C GLU A 204 8.61 5.73 23.31
N ASP A 205 8.11 6.78 22.67
CA ASP A 205 7.61 6.73 21.30
C ASP A 205 8.72 6.41 20.30
N LEU A 206 9.90 7.02 20.48
CA LEU A 206 11.07 6.70 19.67
C LEU A 206 11.47 5.21 19.83
N LYS A 207 11.55 4.71 21.06
CA LYS A 207 11.87 3.29 21.34
C LYS A 207 10.84 2.34 20.76
N ARG A 208 9.56 2.74 20.75
CA ARG A 208 8.47 1.96 20.14
C ARG A 208 8.64 1.87 18.63
N LEU A 209 8.90 2.99 17.96
CA LEU A 209 9.20 3.00 16.52
C LEU A 209 10.39 2.11 16.18
N GLU A 210 11.51 2.27 16.90
CA GLU A 210 12.69 1.43 16.71
C GLU A 210 12.41 -0.07 16.97
N GLY A 211 11.50 -0.37 17.90
CA GLY A 211 11.02 -1.72 18.15
C GLY A 211 10.29 -2.31 16.95
N VAL A 212 9.40 -1.53 16.35
CA VAL A 212 8.67 -1.92 15.13
C VAL A 212 9.62 -2.08 13.95
N GLU A 213 10.53 -1.13 13.72
CA GLU A 213 11.55 -1.21 12.67
C GLU A 213 12.40 -2.49 12.78
N ARG A 214 12.86 -2.82 13.98
CA ARG A 214 13.59 -4.07 14.25
C ARG A 214 12.76 -5.33 13.97
N ALA A 215 11.50 -5.33 14.41
CA ALA A 215 10.60 -6.47 14.20
C ALA A 215 10.28 -6.70 12.72
N MET A 216 10.18 -5.62 11.94
CA MET A 216 9.91 -5.66 10.50
C MET A 216 11.18 -5.79 9.65
N ASN A 217 12.37 -5.69 10.26
CA ASN A 217 13.65 -5.57 9.55
C ASN A 217 13.61 -4.47 8.47
N ALA A 218 13.05 -3.33 8.80
CA ALA A 218 12.84 -2.19 7.92
C ALA A 218 13.05 -0.88 8.69
N SER A 219 13.38 0.20 7.99
CA SER A 219 13.38 1.55 8.56
C SER A 219 12.25 2.38 7.94
N PHE A 220 11.75 3.36 8.70
CA PHE A 220 10.73 4.29 8.26
C PHE A 220 11.31 5.71 8.20
N PRO A 221 11.99 6.09 7.11
CA PRO A 221 12.58 7.42 6.99
C PRO A 221 11.57 8.53 6.67
N THR A 222 10.34 8.17 6.22
CA THR A 222 9.40 9.15 5.65
C THR A 222 8.06 9.14 6.36
N GLY A 223 7.61 10.34 6.74
CA GLY A 223 6.26 10.68 7.14
C GLY A 223 5.88 12.07 6.64
N PHE A 224 4.59 12.39 6.63
CA PHE A 224 4.06 13.67 6.17
C PHE A 224 3.20 14.31 7.25
N PRO A 225 3.75 15.17 8.11
CA PRO A 225 2.97 15.90 9.12
C PRO A 225 2.02 16.93 8.48
N ASP A 226 2.39 17.42 7.28
CA ASP A 226 1.61 18.40 6.51
C ASP A 226 1.48 17.96 5.04
N LEU A 227 0.24 17.80 4.58
CA LEU A 227 -0.07 17.40 3.19
C LEU A 227 -0.01 18.57 2.21
N THR A 228 0.07 19.83 2.66
CA THR A 228 0.20 20.98 1.76
C THR A 228 1.50 20.95 0.96
N VAL A 229 2.47 20.15 1.39
CA VAL A 229 3.71 19.90 0.64
C VAL A 229 3.43 19.41 -0.79
N PHE A 230 2.42 18.56 -0.99
CA PHE A 230 2.05 18.04 -2.30
C PHE A 230 1.48 19.13 -3.22
N GLU A 231 0.80 20.12 -2.65
CA GLU A 231 0.27 21.27 -3.39
C GLU A 231 1.34 22.30 -3.72
N ARG A 232 2.35 22.43 -2.85
CA ARG A 232 3.42 23.42 -2.96
C ARG A 232 4.56 22.93 -3.87
N GLU A 233 4.91 21.65 -3.82
CA GLU A 233 6.11 21.08 -4.45
C GLU A 233 5.81 20.18 -5.64
N ALA A 234 4.53 19.81 -5.83
CA ALA A 234 4.06 19.04 -6.97
C ALA A 234 2.68 19.54 -7.43
N PRO A 235 2.28 19.31 -8.69
CA PRO A 235 1.02 19.84 -9.22
C PRO A 235 -0.17 18.93 -8.85
N PHE A 236 -0.30 18.61 -7.57
CA PHE A 236 -1.40 17.80 -7.04
C PHE A 236 -2.23 18.60 -6.04
N GLY A 237 -3.53 18.30 -5.98
CA GLY A 237 -4.42 18.67 -4.88
C GLY A 237 -4.69 17.44 -4.01
N VAL A 238 -4.90 17.67 -2.70
CA VAL A 238 -5.40 16.64 -1.80
C VAL A 238 -6.90 16.52 -2.00
N ALA A 239 -7.35 15.42 -2.62
CA ALA A 239 -8.75 15.14 -2.88
C ALA A 239 -9.44 14.47 -1.69
N GLU A 240 -8.72 13.61 -0.97
CA GLU A 240 -9.22 12.90 0.21
C GLU A 240 -8.05 12.61 1.15
N SER A 241 -8.28 12.68 2.45
CA SER A 241 -7.34 12.20 3.46
C SER A 241 -8.08 11.88 4.76
N GLY A 242 -7.55 10.94 5.53
CA GLY A 242 -8.11 10.57 6.83
C GLY A 242 -7.19 9.65 7.60
N THR A 243 -7.62 9.28 8.79
CA THR A 243 -6.91 8.38 9.69
C THR A 243 -7.46 6.96 9.60
N PHE A 244 -6.67 5.97 9.95
CA PHE A 244 -7.18 4.61 10.09
C PHE A 244 -8.09 4.43 11.31
N ALA A 245 -7.99 5.33 12.30
CA ALA A 245 -8.95 5.37 13.40
C ALA A 245 -10.37 5.73 12.92
N GLU A 246 -10.50 6.67 11.97
CA GLU A 246 -11.80 7.02 11.35
C GLU A 246 -12.38 5.86 10.53
N LEU A 247 -11.53 5.09 9.85
CA LEU A 247 -11.97 3.90 9.12
C LEU A 247 -12.55 2.81 10.05
N ALA A 248 -12.13 2.76 11.33
CA ALA A 248 -12.70 1.84 12.30
C ALA A 248 -14.20 2.06 12.48
N GLU A 249 -14.62 3.32 12.60
CA GLU A 249 -16.03 3.67 12.71
C GLU A 249 -16.79 3.34 11.42
N GLU A 250 -16.22 3.72 10.28
CA GLU A 250 -16.82 3.46 8.97
C GLU A 250 -17.04 1.96 8.72
N TYR A 251 -16.10 1.12 9.13
CA TYR A 251 -16.19 -0.33 8.95
C TYR A 251 -16.92 -1.04 10.09
N GLY A 252 -17.46 -0.27 11.06
CA GLY A 252 -18.22 -0.77 12.21
C GLY A 252 -17.35 -1.59 13.18
N LEU A 253 -16.07 -1.25 13.28
CA LEU A 253 -15.10 -1.84 14.21
C LEU A 253 -14.67 -0.85 15.29
N GLY A 254 -15.39 0.28 15.44
CA GLY A 254 -15.11 1.31 16.44
C GLY A 254 -15.08 0.78 17.86
N GLU A 255 -16.05 -0.07 18.24
CA GLU A 255 -16.08 -0.70 19.57
C GLU A 255 -14.84 -1.55 19.83
N MET A 256 -14.41 -2.37 18.86
CA MET A 256 -13.18 -3.17 18.98
C MET A 256 -11.93 -2.29 19.17
N VAL A 257 -11.82 -1.20 18.40
CA VAL A 257 -10.69 -0.27 18.51
C VAL A 257 -10.75 0.51 19.83
N ALA A 258 -11.94 0.82 20.35
CA ALA A 258 -12.10 1.49 21.62
C ALA A 258 -11.59 0.66 22.82
N GLU A 259 -11.53 -0.65 22.70
CA GLU A 259 -10.93 -1.55 23.69
C GLU A 259 -9.39 -1.53 23.72
N TYR A 260 -8.76 -0.96 22.67
CA TYR A 260 -7.30 -0.85 22.63
C TYR A 260 -6.78 0.15 23.67
N PRO A 261 -5.58 -0.08 24.24
CA PRO A 261 -4.87 0.93 25.02
C PRO A 261 -4.73 2.26 24.27
N ASP A 262 -4.61 3.36 24.99
CA ASP A 262 -4.56 4.70 24.41
C ASP A 262 -3.44 4.85 23.37
N ASP A 263 -2.26 4.35 23.65
CA ASP A 263 -1.10 4.37 22.77
C ASP A 263 -1.31 3.56 21.47
N TRP A 264 -2.10 2.49 21.53
CA TRP A 264 -2.46 1.72 20.35
C TRP A 264 -3.48 2.47 19.48
N ARG A 265 -4.42 3.18 20.12
CA ARG A 265 -5.37 4.04 19.39
C ARG A 265 -4.66 5.22 18.73
N GLU A 266 -3.67 5.82 19.38
CA GLU A 266 -2.86 6.88 18.80
C GLU A 266 -2.08 6.39 17.56
N THR A 267 -1.58 5.16 17.57
CA THR A 267 -0.95 4.58 16.38
C THR A 267 -1.89 4.53 15.17
N LEU A 268 -3.18 4.21 15.37
CA LEU A 268 -4.19 4.23 14.30
C LEU A 268 -4.53 5.64 13.82
N LYS A 269 -4.36 6.67 14.66
CA LYS A 269 -4.53 8.07 14.27
C LYS A 269 -3.33 8.60 13.49
N MET A 270 -2.12 8.17 13.86
CA MET A 270 -0.88 8.55 13.15
C MET A 270 -0.76 7.90 11.78
N TYR A 271 -1.32 6.70 11.60
CA TYR A 271 -1.32 6.03 10.30
C TYR A 271 -2.53 6.48 9.49
N ARG A 272 -2.26 7.01 8.30
CA ARG A 272 -3.23 7.75 7.50
C ARG A 272 -3.22 7.34 6.04
N TYR A 273 -4.26 7.72 5.32
CA TYR A 273 -4.36 7.62 3.88
C TYR A 273 -4.53 8.99 3.23
N CYS A 274 -4.13 9.09 1.99
CA CYS A 274 -4.30 10.28 1.16
C CYS A 274 -4.61 9.89 -0.28
N VAL A 275 -5.49 10.65 -0.92
CA VAL A 275 -5.69 10.64 -2.37
C VAL A 275 -5.25 11.99 -2.92
N LEU A 276 -4.29 11.95 -3.83
CA LEU A 276 -3.86 13.10 -4.62
C LEU A 276 -4.55 13.05 -5.99
N GLU A 277 -4.96 14.20 -6.46
CA GLU A 277 -5.50 14.39 -7.81
C GLU A 277 -4.68 15.41 -8.56
N ARG A 278 -4.34 15.13 -9.82
CA ARG A 278 -3.60 16.03 -10.71
C ARG A 278 -4.44 17.29 -10.99
N ARG A 279 -3.85 18.46 -10.71
CA ARG A 279 -4.44 19.79 -10.98
C ARG A 279 -4.25 20.23 -12.43
#